data_ffe3ced48e8abe1bb76591e52bd42c9a
#
_entry.id   ffe3ced48e8abe1bb76591e52bd42c9a
#
_cell.length_a   1.000
_cell.length_b   1.000
_cell.length_c   1.000
_cell.angle_alpha   90.00
_cell.angle_beta   90.00
_cell.angle_gamma   90.00
#
_symmetry.space_group_name_H-M   'P 1'
#
loop_
_entity.id
_entity.type
_entity.pdbx_description
1 polymer ?
#
loop_
_entity_poly.entity_id
_entity_poly.type
_entity_poly.pdbx_seq_one_letter_code
_entity_poly.pdbx_strand_id
1 'polypeptide(L)'
;MPSPCGPVLRLGSRRAPPIAGGRAFSWPTPAAATWPHELSCRIRSPTHVVYCASARGAPVNSLALESLVMRLLAIGDIVGRPGKHACSQLIPRLLAERGIDFVVANSENASDGSGLTPAMFAKLRHYGIDVCTMGDHIYRRREIMPLLESEERIVRPANLPPEATGRELALVTARSGERVAVISLLGRTYMNVRSDCPFHAADRVLAAVPHDVKVIVVDVHAETTSEKLALGWYLDGRVSAVVGTHTHVQTADETILPKGTAYITDLGMTGPHDSVLGRDKQAVIRSLVTGMPYPYVVARSDARMCGVVMDIGPEGRALSIERVSLKDEGWPPAEGEE
;
A
#
# COMPACT_ATOMS: atom_id res chain seq x y z
N MET A 1 32.42 59.36 7.51
CA MET A 1 31.17 60.14 7.14
C MET A 1 30.07 59.11 6.86
N PRO A 2 29.02 59.07 7.65
CA PRO A 2 27.90 58.16 7.42
C PRO A 2 26.83 58.84 6.58
N SER A 3 26.26 58.12 5.59
CA SER A 3 25.12 58.55 4.78
C SER A 3 23.79 58.24 5.46
N PRO A 4 22.74 59.02 5.20
CA PRO A 4 21.53 59.04 6.03
C PRO A 4 20.48 58.00 5.61
N CYS A 5 19.75 57.48 6.61
CA CYS A 5 18.57 56.66 6.48
C CYS A 5 17.43 57.37 5.74
N GLY A 6 16.85 56.70 4.77
CA GLY A 6 15.58 57.06 4.12
C GLY A 6 14.38 56.54 4.93
N PRO A 7 13.14 57.05 4.68
CA PRO A 7 12.02 56.91 5.59
C PRO A 7 11.33 55.53 5.53
N VAL A 8 10.97 55.03 6.70
CA VAL A 8 10.14 53.83 6.91
C VAL A 8 8.71 54.09 6.50
N LEU A 9 8.24 53.46 5.43
CA LEU A 9 6.83 53.41 5.03
C LEU A 9 6.06 52.48 5.97
N ARG A 10 5.17 53.06 6.77
CA ARG A 10 4.14 52.34 7.54
C ARG A 10 3.05 51.86 6.56
N LEU A 11 2.93 50.57 6.33
CA LEU A 11 1.80 49.97 5.68
C LEU A 11 0.61 49.93 6.64
N GLY A 12 -0.42 50.68 6.34
CA GLY A 12 -1.68 50.70 7.08
C GLY A 12 -2.43 49.35 6.91
N SER A 13 -2.90 48.84 8.03
CA SER A 13 -3.75 47.65 8.12
C SER A 13 -5.11 47.93 7.44
N ARG A 14 -5.31 47.43 6.23
CA ARG A 14 -6.65 47.35 5.62
C ARG A 14 -7.32 46.07 6.14
N ARG A 15 -8.40 46.22 6.90
CA ARG A 15 -9.30 45.12 7.27
C ARG A 15 -9.97 44.58 6.01
N ALA A 16 -9.93 43.27 5.83
CA ALA A 16 -10.69 42.57 4.81
C ALA A 16 -12.19 42.64 5.13
N PRO A 17 -13.08 42.75 4.10
CA PRO A 17 -14.51 42.74 4.30
C PRO A 17 -15.01 41.36 4.78
N PRO A 18 -16.13 41.28 5.53
CA PRO A 18 -16.68 40.02 6.01
C PRO A 18 -17.24 39.20 4.84
N ILE A 19 -16.83 37.89 4.81
CA ILE A 19 -17.40 36.92 3.87
C ILE A 19 -18.83 36.58 4.36
N ALA A 20 -19.82 36.99 3.62
CA ALA A 20 -21.21 36.64 3.85
C ALA A 20 -21.48 35.21 3.34
N GLY A 21 -22.13 34.36 4.16
CA GLY A 21 -22.87 33.19 3.69
C GLY A 21 -22.10 31.87 3.71
N GLY A 22 -21.42 31.52 4.80
CA GLY A 22 -20.98 30.16 5.09
C GLY A 22 -22.11 29.35 5.76
N ARG A 23 -22.73 28.40 5.05
CA ARG A 23 -23.55 27.37 5.71
C ARG A 23 -22.63 26.56 6.62
N ALA A 24 -22.92 26.55 7.91
CA ALA A 24 -22.27 25.68 8.87
C ALA A 24 -22.56 24.22 8.51
N PHE A 25 -21.53 23.47 8.16
CA PHE A 25 -21.59 22.02 7.99
C PHE A 25 -21.64 21.43 9.40
N SER A 26 -22.82 21.01 9.84
CA SER A 26 -22.98 20.23 11.08
C SER A 26 -22.74 18.76 10.75
N TRP A 27 -21.73 18.17 11.39
CA TRP A 27 -21.53 16.73 11.39
C TRP A 27 -22.69 16.08 12.18
N PRO A 28 -23.33 15.01 11.67
CA PRO A 28 -24.27 14.27 12.46
C PRO A 28 -23.52 13.61 13.64
N THR A 29 -23.91 13.95 14.85
CA THR A 29 -23.47 13.26 16.07
C THR A 29 -23.95 11.81 16.01
N PRO A 30 -23.07 10.80 16.17
CA PRO A 30 -23.52 9.43 16.25
C PRO A 30 -24.35 9.25 17.53
N ALA A 31 -25.54 8.66 17.40
CA ALA A 31 -26.36 8.26 18.52
C ALA A 31 -25.54 7.33 19.43
N ALA A 32 -25.56 7.61 20.73
CA ALA A 32 -24.91 6.82 21.75
C ALA A 32 -25.46 5.39 21.74
N ALA A 33 -24.69 4.44 21.20
CA ALA A 33 -24.94 3.03 21.36
C ALA A 33 -24.46 2.62 22.76
N THR A 34 -25.41 2.26 23.64
CA THR A 34 -25.13 1.64 24.93
C THR A 34 -24.61 0.23 24.72
N TRP A 35 -23.33 0.00 25.05
CA TRP A 35 -22.70 -1.31 25.06
C TRP A 35 -23.02 -2.04 26.36
N PRO A 36 -23.36 -3.34 26.34
CA PRO A 36 -23.43 -4.14 27.56
C PRO A 36 -21.99 -4.35 28.08
N HIS A 37 -21.81 -4.04 29.38
CA HIS A 37 -20.59 -4.30 30.12
C HIS A 37 -20.34 -5.80 30.30
N GLU A 38 -19.03 -6.15 30.37
CA GLU A 38 -18.43 -7.40 30.86
C GLU A 38 -18.00 -8.42 29.79
N LEU A 39 -16.75 -8.17 29.28
CA LEU A 39 -15.83 -9.23 28.89
C LEU A 39 -14.48 -8.95 29.54
N SER A 40 -14.18 -9.63 30.65
CA SER A 40 -12.84 -9.58 31.26
C SER A 40 -11.94 -10.63 30.58
N CYS A 41 -10.96 -10.21 29.80
CA CYS A 41 -9.90 -11.08 29.29
C CYS A 41 -8.71 -11.09 30.26
N ARG A 42 -8.36 -12.25 30.83
CA ARG A 42 -7.10 -12.43 31.56
C ARG A 42 -6.09 -13.14 30.66
N ILE A 43 -4.98 -12.47 30.35
CA ILE A 43 -3.85 -13.02 29.61
C ILE A 43 -2.94 -13.75 30.60
N ARG A 44 -2.64 -15.03 30.35
CA ARG A 44 -1.51 -15.77 30.94
C ARG A 44 -0.67 -16.37 29.80
N SER A 45 0.62 -16.11 29.83
CA SER A 45 1.75 -16.41 28.94
C SER A 45 2.05 -17.91 28.73
N PRO A 46 3.01 -18.37 27.89
CA PRO A 46 3.02 -18.34 26.41
C PRO A 46 2.83 -19.74 25.79
N THR A 47 1.64 -20.08 25.51
CA THR A 47 1.20 -21.02 24.45
C THR A 47 -0.22 -20.59 24.12
N HIS A 48 -0.39 -19.94 22.97
CA HIS A 48 -1.61 -19.23 22.64
C HIS A 48 -2.77 -20.18 22.37
N VAL A 49 -3.67 -20.32 23.33
CA VAL A 49 -5.03 -20.79 23.12
C VAL A 49 -5.96 -19.67 23.59
N VAL A 50 -6.53 -18.93 22.66
CA VAL A 50 -7.56 -17.91 22.95
C VAL A 50 -8.91 -18.62 23.00
N TYR A 51 -9.49 -18.76 24.18
CA TYR A 51 -10.88 -19.19 24.33
C TYR A 51 -11.81 -17.98 24.26
N CYS A 52 -12.53 -17.81 23.14
CA CYS A 52 -13.72 -16.97 23.10
C CYS A 52 -14.94 -17.82 23.45
N ALA A 53 -15.53 -17.59 24.60
CA ALA A 53 -16.81 -18.22 24.97
C ALA A 53 -17.95 -17.42 24.32
N SER A 54 -18.77 -18.07 23.49
CA SER A 54 -20.03 -17.51 23.02
C SER A 54 -21.03 -17.52 24.17
N ALA A 55 -21.96 -16.57 24.23
CA ALA A 55 -23.00 -16.44 25.25
C ALA A 55 -23.99 -17.63 25.32
N ARG A 56 -23.75 -18.73 24.62
CA ARG A 56 -24.57 -19.95 24.59
C ARG A 56 -23.79 -21.24 24.87
N GLY A 57 -22.58 -21.17 25.43
CA GLY A 57 -21.90 -22.33 26.04
C GLY A 57 -21.51 -23.50 25.14
N ALA A 58 -21.53 -23.37 23.83
CA ALA A 58 -20.98 -24.38 22.93
C ALA A 58 -19.47 -24.11 22.69
N PRO A 59 -18.56 -25.12 22.83
CA PRO A 59 -17.16 -24.94 22.48
C PRO A 59 -17.06 -24.71 21.00
N VAL A 60 -16.60 -23.52 20.61
CA VAL A 60 -16.22 -23.25 19.23
C VAL A 60 -14.90 -24.00 18.97
N ASN A 61 -14.94 -24.96 18.06
CA ASN A 61 -13.79 -25.76 17.71
C ASN A 61 -12.70 -24.83 17.10
N SER A 62 -11.57 -24.64 17.79
CA SER A 62 -10.50 -23.74 17.38
C SER A 62 -9.99 -24.06 15.96
N LEU A 63 -9.97 -25.35 15.60
CA LEU A 63 -9.62 -25.82 14.26
C LEU A 63 -10.59 -25.34 13.18
N ALA A 64 -11.87 -25.14 13.51
CA ALA A 64 -12.87 -24.63 12.57
C ALA A 64 -12.75 -23.11 12.36
N LEU A 65 -12.23 -22.36 13.36
CA LEU A 65 -11.97 -20.93 13.22
C LEU A 65 -10.70 -20.67 12.41
N GLU A 66 -9.65 -21.46 12.60
CA GLU A 66 -8.40 -21.36 11.84
C GLU A 66 -8.61 -21.64 10.36
N SER A 67 -9.56 -22.50 9.99
CA SER A 67 -9.91 -22.80 8.59
C SER A 67 -10.67 -21.69 7.86
N LEU A 68 -11.09 -20.64 8.57
CA LEU A 68 -11.85 -19.50 8.03
C LEU A 68 -11.02 -18.21 7.93
N VAL A 69 -9.73 -18.27 8.30
CA VAL A 69 -8.83 -17.12 8.25
C VAL A 69 -8.09 -17.12 6.92
N MET A 70 -8.22 -16.04 6.15
CA MET A 70 -7.47 -15.82 4.93
C MET A 70 -6.14 -15.12 5.24
N ARG A 71 -5.03 -15.67 4.79
CA ARG A 71 -3.71 -15.06 4.94
C ARG A 71 -3.27 -14.35 3.68
N LEU A 72 -3.03 -13.05 3.78
CA LEU A 72 -2.70 -12.16 2.68
C LEU A 72 -1.27 -11.61 2.84
N LEU A 73 -0.49 -11.62 1.75
CA LEU A 73 0.82 -10.97 1.64
C LEU A 73 0.69 -9.74 0.74
N ALA A 74 0.98 -8.55 1.29
CA ALA A 74 1.14 -7.33 0.50
C ALA A 74 2.62 -6.98 0.39
N ILE A 75 3.12 -6.82 -0.84
CA ILE A 75 4.52 -6.57 -1.17
C ILE A 75 4.66 -5.13 -1.67
N GLY A 76 5.64 -4.40 -1.15
CA GLY A 76 5.97 -3.05 -1.57
C GLY A 76 6.62 -2.98 -2.94
N ASP A 77 6.92 -1.76 -3.38
CA ASP A 77 7.37 -1.43 -4.73
C ASP A 77 8.49 -2.35 -5.24
N ILE A 78 8.17 -3.19 -6.24
CA ILE A 78 9.15 -4.09 -6.86
C ILE A 78 10.04 -3.30 -7.79
N VAL A 79 11.35 -3.24 -7.50
CA VAL A 79 12.30 -2.41 -8.24
C VAL A 79 13.32 -3.27 -9.00
N GLY A 80 13.19 -3.27 -10.32
CA GLY A 80 14.16 -3.80 -11.26
C GLY A 80 14.53 -5.28 -11.10
N ARG A 81 15.75 -5.65 -11.53
CA ARG A 81 16.22 -7.05 -11.47
C ARG A 81 16.36 -7.60 -10.05
N PRO A 82 16.91 -6.85 -9.07
CA PRO A 82 17.02 -7.33 -7.69
C PRO A 82 15.66 -7.63 -7.07
N GLY A 83 14.67 -6.72 -7.22
CA GLY A 83 13.32 -6.92 -6.70
C GLY A 83 12.60 -8.09 -7.36
N LYS A 84 12.74 -8.25 -8.67
CA LYS A 84 12.22 -9.42 -9.39
C LYS A 84 12.83 -10.72 -8.87
N HIS A 85 14.16 -10.76 -8.64
CA HIS A 85 14.84 -11.95 -8.15
C HIS A 85 14.37 -12.29 -6.73
N ALA A 86 14.32 -11.31 -5.82
CA ALA A 86 13.79 -11.49 -4.47
C ALA A 86 12.36 -12.07 -4.50
N CYS A 87 11.47 -11.55 -5.36
CA CYS A 87 10.13 -12.11 -5.55
C CYS A 87 10.18 -13.58 -6.00
N SER A 88 11.06 -13.93 -6.95
CA SER A 88 11.16 -15.30 -7.48
C SER A 88 11.62 -16.33 -6.47
N GLN A 89 12.43 -15.92 -5.48
CA GLN A 89 12.97 -16.80 -4.44
C GLN A 89 12.07 -16.83 -3.20
N LEU A 90 11.60 -15.68 -2.76
CA LEU A 90 10.97 -15.52 -1.45
C LEU A 90 9.46 -15.74 -1.48
N ILE A 91 8.75 -15.41 -2.57
CA ILE A 91 7.28 -15.60 -2.63
C ILE A 91 6.92 -17.10 -2.57
N PRO A 92 7.48 -18.00 -3.41
CA PRO A 92 7.14 -19.41 -3.33
C PRO A 92 7.44 -20.02 -1.96
N ARG A 93 8.53 -19.58 -1.33
CA ARG A 93 8.90 -20.00 0.03
C ARG A 93 7.86 -19.55 1.06
N LEU A 94 7.44 -18.28 1.04
CA LEU A 94 6.41 -17.75 1.96
C LEU A 94 5.05 -18.40 1.74
N LEU A 95 4.66 -18.66 0.49
CA LEU A 95 3.44 -19.39 0.17
C LEU A 95 3.42 -20.76 0.85
N ALA A 96 4.55 -21.48 0.80
CA ALA A 96 4.66 -22.82 1.39
C ALA A 96 4.79 -22.78 2.92
N GLU A 97 5.66 -21.92 3.47
CA GLU A 97 5.98 -21.89 4.90
C GLU A 97 4.91 -21.22 5.76
N ARG A 98 4.24 -20.19 5.21
CA ARG A 98 3.26 -19.39 5.95
C ARG A 98 1.81 -19.61 5.53
N GLY A 99 1.55 -20.47 4.53
CA GLY A 99 0.19 -20.72 4.05
C GLY A 99 -0.50 -19.46 3.51
N ILE A 100 0.19 -18.70 2.65
CA ILE A 100 -0.37 -17.47 2.07
C ILE A 100 -1.42 -17.82 1.01
N ASP A 101 -2.62 -17.29 1.14
CA ASP A 101 -3.75 -17.49 0.24
C ASP A 101 -3.81 -16.51 -0.92
N PHE A 102 -3.28 -15.29 -0.73
CA PHE A 102 -3.33 -14.23 -1.72
C PHE A 102 -2.12 -13.31 -1.63
N VAL A 103 -1.60 -12.89 -2.79
CA VAL A 103 -0.45 -11.98 -2.88
C VAL A 103 -0.79 -10.78 -3.74
N VAL A 104 -0.71 -9.60 -3.17
CA VAL A 104 -0.78 -8.32 -3.90
C VAL A 104 0.59 -7.63 -3.85
N ALA A 105 1.01 -7.00 -4.95
CA ALA A 105 2.30 -6.31 -5.01
C ALA A 105 2.23 -5.04 -5.85
N ASN A 106 2.87 -3.97 -5.39
CA ASN A 106 3.10 -2.82 -6.26
C ASN A 106 4.20 -3.15 -7.26
N SER A 107 3.87 -3.08 -8.55
CA SER A 107 4.73 -3.57 -9.64
C SER A 107 5.16 -2.48 -10.60
N GLU A 108 4.87 -1.21 -10.31
CA GLU A 108 5.13 -0.09 -11.22
C GLU A 108 6.59 0.16 -11.54
N ASN A 109 7.52 -0.35 -10.70
CA ASN A 109 8.95 -0.19 -10.84
C ASN A 109 9.69 -1.48 -11.27
N ALA A 110 8.95 -2.54 -11.62
CA ALA A 110 9.51 -3.87 -11.87
C ALA A 110 10.39 -3.94 -13.13
N SER A 111 10.11 -3.13 -14.15
CA SER A 111 10.90 -3.10 -15.40
C SER A 111 11.97 -2.02 -15.33
N ASP A 112 13.19 -2.41 -14.93
CA ASP A 112 14.37 -1.54 -14.81
C ASP A 112 14.15 -0.29 -13.94
N GLY A 113 13.28 -0.44 -12.94
CA GLY A 113 12.98 0.60 -11.97
C GLY A 113 11.97 1.66 -12.46
N SER A 114 11.22 1.39 -13.55
CA SER A 114 10.14 2.27 -14.00
C SER A 114 9.22 1.57 -15.01
N GLY A 115 7.95 1.44 -14.66
CA GLY A 115 6.93 0.78 -15.47
C GLY A 115 6.91 -0.75 -15.32
N LEU A 116 5.92 -1.36 -15.96
CA LEU A 116 5.70 -2.79 -16.06
C LEU A 116 5.59 -3.18 -17.55
N THR A 117 6.17 -4.31 -17.95
CA THR A 117 6.00 -4.88 -19.29
C THR A 117 5.19 -6.17 -19.24
N PRO A 118 4.54 -6.59 -20.35
CA PRO A 118 3.82 -7.86 -20.39
C PRO A 118 4.68 -9.07 -20.01
N ALA A 119 5.93 -9.12 -20.46
CA ALA A 119 6.87 -10.18 -20.11
C ALA A 119 7.22 -10.18 -18.61
N MET A 120 7.34 -9.01 -17.99
CA MET A 120 7.58 -8.89 -16.56
C MET A 120 6.34 -9.32 -15.77
N PHE A 121 5.16 -8.86 -16.15
CA PHE A 121 3.90 -9.28 -15.53
C PHE A 121 3.75 -10.81 -15.53
N ALA A 122 3.97 -11.46 -16.67
CA ALA A 122 3.91 -12.92 -16.75
C ALA A 122 4.87 -13.62 -15.77
N LYS A 123 6.09 -13.08 -15.58
CA LYS A 123 7.04 -13.59 -14.57
C LYS A 123 6.54 -13.40 -13.15
N LEU A 124 6.04 -12.20 -12.81
CA LEU A 124 5.50 -11.91 -11.48
C LEU A 124 4.31 -12.81 -11.15
N ARG A 125 3.43 -13.05 -12.13
CA ARG A 125 2.34 -14.03 -12.00
C ARG A 125 2.86 -15.45 -11.73
N HIS A 126 3.89 -15.87 -12.46
CA HIS A 126 4.51 -17.19 -12.27
C HIS A 126 5.14 -17.35 -10.87
N TYR A 127 5.64 -16.29 -10.26
CA TYR A 127 6.19 -16.32 -8.90
C TYR A 127 5.11 -16.40 -7.80
N GLY A 128 3.85 -16.19 -8.15
CA GLY A 128 2.72 -16.33 -7.24
C GLY A 128 2.01 -15.03 -6.87
N ILE A 129 2.34 -13.89 -7.49
CA ILE A 129 1.59 -12.63 -7.30
C ILE A 129 0.22 -12.77 -7.95
N ASP A 130 -0.85 -12.51 -7.22
CA ASP A 130 -2.23 -12.61 -7.69
C ASP A 130 -2.72 -11.34 -8.34
N VAL A 131 -2.36 -10.17 -7.81
CA VAL A 131 -2.70 -8.86 -8.37
C VAL A 131 -1.50 -7.92 -8.29
N CYS A 132 -1.26 -7.20 -9.39
CA CYS A 132 -0.29 -6.13 -9.49
C CYS A 132 -1.00 -4.78 -9.34
N THR A 133 -0.69 -4.00 -8.29
CA THR A 133 -1.07 -2.59 -8.21
C THR A 133 -0.04 -1.72 -8.92
N MET A 134 -0.49 -0.59 -9.44
CA MET A 134 0.32 0.38 -10.16
C MET A 134 0.12 1.76 -9.52
N GLY A 135 1.11 2.63 -9.69
CA GLY A 135 1.11 4.02 -9.25
C GLY A 135 1.35 4.98 -10.42
N ASP A 136 2.16 6.01 -10.20
CA ASP A 136 2.42 7.08 -11.18
C ASP A 136 3.30 6.64 -12.38
N HIS A 137 3.95 5.49 -12.30
CA HIS A 137 4.73 4.92 -13.40
C HIS A 137 3.95 3.95 -14.30
N ILE A 138 2.64 3.78 -14.13
CA ILE A 138 1.85 2.80 -14.87
C ILE A 138 2.02 2.88 -16.40
N TYR A 139 2.14 4.07 -16.97
CA TYR A 139 2.25 4.27 -18.43
C TYR A 139 3.68 4.53 -18.92
N ARG A 140 4.71 4.28 -18.10
CA ARG A 140 6.12 4.48 -18.48
C ARG A 140 6.59 3.52 -19.56
N ARG A 141 6.00 2.32 -19.64
CA ARG A 141 6.27 1.32 -20.68
C ARG A 141 5.07 1.20 -21.60
N ARG A 142 5.18 1.68 -22.84
CA ARG A 142 4.05 1.69 -23.78
C ARG A 142 3.53 0.29 -24.13
N GLU A 143 4.41 -0.70 -24.12
CA GLU A 143 4.07 -2.10 -24.40
C GLU A 143 3.08 -2.72 -23.40
N ILE A 144 2.83 -2.06 -22.24
CA ILE A 144 1.83 -2.52 -21.27
C ILE A 144 0.39 -2.21 -21.72
N MET A 145 0.18 -1.22 -22.60
CA MET A 145 -1.14 -0.70 -22.93
C MET A 145 -2.13 -1.78 -23.40
N PRO A 146 -1.80 -2.68 -24.36
CA PRO A 146 -2.73 -3.74 -24.77
C PRO A 146 -3.09 -4.70 -23.63
N LEU A 147 -2.15 -4.93 -22.70
CA LEU A 147 -2.40 -5.79 -21.54
C LEU A 147 -3.34 -5.13 -20.54
N LEU A 148 -3.22 -3.82 -20.30
CA LEU A 148 -4.11 -3.09 -19.41
C LEU A 148 -5.58 -3.09 -19.87
N GLU A 149 -5.85 -3.26 -21.16
CA GLU A 149 -7.21 -3.32 -21.70
C GLU A 149 -7.92 -4.64 -21.37
N SER A 150 -7.17 -5.74 -21.28
CA SER A 150 -7.70 -7.10 -21.16
C SER A 150 -7.46 -7.75 -19.80
N GLU A 151 -6.34 -7.44 -19.12
CA GLU A 151 -5.93 -8.13 -17.90
C GLU A 151 -6.68 -7.60 -16.67
N GLU A 152 -7.26 -8.52 -15.90
CA GLU A 152 -8.06 -8.21 -14.71
C GLU A 152 -7.22 -8.10 -13.43
N ARG A 153 -5.94 -8.52 -13.49
CA ARG A 153 -5.03 -8.61 -12.34
C ARG A 153 -4.02 -7.49 -12.29
N ILE A 154 -4.19 -6.46 -13.13
CA ILE A 154 -3.42 -5.21 -13.06
C ILE A 154 -4.38 -4.07 -12.75
N VAL A 155 -4.13 -3.38 -11.64
CA VAL A 155 -4.99 -2.29 -11.16
C VAL A 155 -4.29 -0.97 -11.36
N ARG A 156 -4.91 -0.07 -12.14
CA ARG A 156 -4.48 1.33 -12.22
C ARG A 156 -4.99 2.13 -11.03
N PRO A 157 -4.36 3.26 -10.70
CA PRO A 157 -4.94 4.18 -9.73
C PRO A 157 -6.34 4.62 -10.13
N ALA A 158 -7.31 4.44 -9.23
CA ALA A 158 -8.73 4.66 -9.49
C ALA A 158 -9.09 6.14 -9.63
N ASN A 159 -8.23 7.03 -9.14
CA ASN A 159 -8.39 8.47 -9.27
C ASN A 159 -7.64 9.08 -10.48
N LEU A 160 -7.16 8.28 -11.42
CA LEU A 160 -6.82 8.76 -12.76
C LEU A 160 -8.11 9.09 -13.54
N PRO A 161 -8.03 9.95 -14.58
CA PRO A 161 -9.19 10.25 -15.42
C PRO A 161 -9.93 8.98 -15.91
N PRO A 162 -11.26 9.02 -16.06
CA PRO A 162 -12.04 7.84 -16.47
C PRO A 162 -11.60 7.23 -17.81
N GLU A 163 -11.07 8.05 -18.71
CA GLU A 163 -10.58 7.66 -20.04
C GLU A 163 -9.20 6.96 -19.97
N ALA A 164 -8.53 6.97 -18.81
CA ALA A 164 -7.23 6.34 -18.65
C ALA A 164 -7.36 4.81 -18.80
N THR A 165 -6.50 4.21 -19.62
CA THR A 165 -6.51 2.77 -19.89
C THR A 165 -6.18 1.96 -18.64
N GLY A 166 -6.91 0.89 -18.41
CA GLY A 166 -6.73 -0.05 -17.31
C GLY A 166 -7.92 -0.10 -16.35
N ARG A 167 -7.92 -1.09 -15.47
CA ARG A 167 -8.99 -1.34 -14.51
C ARG A 167 -8.73 -0.63 -13.18
N GLU A 168 -9.78 -0.09 -12.59
CA GLU A 168 -9.75 0.58 -11.28
C GLU A 168 -9.89 -0.39 -10.10
N LEU A 169 -10.41 -1.57 -10.39
CA LEU A 169 -10.77 -2.61 -9.43
C LEU A 169 -10.40 -3.97 -10.02
N ALA A 170 -9.65 -4.78 -9.27
CA ALA A 170 -9.52 -6.21 -9.53
C ALA A 170 -10.45 -6.98 -8.58
N LEU A 171 -11.13 -7.99 -9.13
CA LEU A 171 -11.93 -8.94 -8.36
C LEU A 171 -11.40 -10.35 -8.67
N VAL A 172 -10.63 -10.91 -7.74
CA VAL A 172 -9.88 -12.16 -7.96
C VAL A 172 -10.20 -13.16 -6.87
N THR A 173 -10.37 -14.43 -7.22
CA THR A 173 -10.52 -15.51 -6.25
C THR A 173 -9.14 -15.94 -5.74
N ALA A 174 -8.99 -15.95 -4.41
CA ALA A 174 -7.81 -16.42 -3.72
C ALA A 174 -7.68 -17.96 -3.78
N ARG A 175 -6.53 -18.48 -3.34
CA ARG A 175 -6.28 -19.94 -3.25
C ARG A 175 -7.21 -20.64 -2.29
N SER A 176 -7.64 -19.95 -1.22
CA SER A 176 -8.62 -20.41 -0.22
C SER A 176 -10.07 -20.42 -0.73
N GLY A 177 -10.34 -19.78 -1.89
CA GLY A 177 -11.67 -19.74 -2.51
C GLY A 177 -12.42 -18.42 -2.28
N GLU A 178 -12.01 -17.57 -1.36
CA GLU A 178 -12.61 -16.26 -1.13
C GLU A 178 -12.32 -15.29 -2.27
N ARG A 179 -13.28 -14.39 -2.52
CA ARG A 179 -13.09 -13.29 -3.47
C ARG A 179 -12.43 -12.10 -2.79
N VAL A 180 -11.40 -11.55 -3.44
CA VAL A 180 -10.64 -10.39 -2.99
C VAL A 180 -10.82 -9.26 -3.98
N ALA A 181 -11.15 -8.07 -3.46
CA ALA A 181 -11.13 -6.81 -4.19
C ALA A 181 -9.81 -6.09 -3.93
N VAL A 182 -9.16 -5.60 -4.99
CA VAL A 182 -7.93 -4.80 -4.88
C VAL A 182 -8.12 -3.48 -5.62
N ILE A 183 -7.76 -2.37 -4.96
CA ILE A 183 -7.89 -1.00 -5.44
C ILE A 183 -6.54 -0.31 -5.28
N SER A 184 -6.14 0.53 -6.23
CA SER A 184 -5.01 1.46 -6.08
C SER A 184 -5.52 2.90 -6.12
N LEU A 185 -4.90 3.77 -5.30
CA LEU A 185 -5.19 5.21 -5.24
C LEU A 185 -3.88 6.00 -5.27
N LEU A 186 -3.84 7.10 -6.03
CA LEU A 186 -2.73 8.05 -6.00
C LEU A 186 -2.98 9.15 -4.96
N GLY A 187 -1.95 9.52 -4.22
CA GLY A 187 -1.88 10.81 -3.54
C GLY A 187 -1.86 11.97 -4.54
N ARG A 188 -1.96 13.19 -4.03
CA ARG A 188 -1.92 14.42 -4.83
C ARG A 188 -0.80 15.37 -4.43
N THR A 189 -0.45 15.35 -3.16
CA THR A 189 0.56 16.24 -2.58
C THR A 189 1.95 15.77 -3.00
N TYR A 190 2.68 16.62 -3.70
CA TYR A 190 4.00 16.38 -4.29
C TYR A 190 4.05 15.25 -5.34
N MET A 191 2.90 14.79 -5.82
CA MET A 191 2.82 13.85 -6.94
C MET A 191 2.79 14.60 -8.27
N ASN A 192 3.59 14.15 -9.24
CA ASN A 192 3.71 14.79 -10.57
C ASN A 192 2.64 14.31 -11.57
N VAL A 193 1.65 13.57 -11.11
CA VAL A 193 0.58 13.03 -11.94
C VAL A 193 -0.73 13.75 -11.63
N ARG A 194 -1.46 14.14 -12.68
CA ARG A 194 -2.80 14.71 -12.53
C ARG A 194 -3.77 13.61 -12.13
N SER A 195 -4.33 13.71 -10.95
CA SER A 195 -5.32 12.78 -10.42
C SER A 195 -6.45 13.51 -9.72
N ASP A 196 -7.63 12.88 -9.70
CA ASP A 196 -8.78 13.34 -8.95
C ASP A 196 -8.64 13.08 -7.44
N CYS A 197 -9.63 13.47 -6.65
CA CYS A 197 -9.64 13.27 -5.22
C CYS A 197 -9.65 11.77 -4.88
N PRO A 198 -8.63 11.23 -4.17
CA PRO A 198 -8.56 9.81 -3.83
C PRO A 198 -9.70 9.36 -2.90
N PHE A 199 -10.22 10.25 -2.05
CA PHE A 199 -11.35 9.94 -1.16
C PHE A 199 -12.64 9.70 -1.97
N HIS A 200 -12.95 10.57 -2.93
CA HIS A 200 -14.11 10.39 -3.80
C HIS A 200 -13.97 9.18 -4.73
N ALA A 201 -12.77 8.92 -5.22
CA ALA A 201 -12.50 7.73 -6.02
C ALA A 201 -12.68 6.45 -5.20
N ALA A 202 -12.19 6.43 -3.96
CA ALA A 202 -12.41 5.32 -3.03
C ALA A 202 -13.90 5.06 -2.83
N ASP A 203 -14.71 6.09 -2.54
CA ASP A 203 -16.17 5.94 -2.36
C ASP A 203 -16.84 5.36 -3.60
N ARG A 204 -16.48 5.89 -4.77
CA ARG A 204 -17.04 5.45 -6.06
C ARG A 204 -16.71 3.98 -6.35
N VAL A 205 -15.45 3.58 -6.17
CA VAL A 205 -15.03 2.20 -6.47
C VAL A 205 -15.56 1.23 -5.43
N LEU A 206 -15.57 1.59 -4.14
CA LEU A 206 -16.14 0.75 -3.09
C LEU A 206 -17.63 0.51 -3.29
N ALA A 207 -18.39 1.48 -3.83
CA ALA A 207 -19.79 1.31 -4.18
C ALA A 207 -20.01 0.29 -5.34
N ALA A 208 -18.99 0.03 -6.14
CA ALA A 208 -19.02 -0.95 -7.23
C ALA A 208 -18.54 -2.35 -6.79
N VAL A 209 -17.97 -2.51 -5.60
CA VAL A 209 -17.57 -3.82 -5.06
C VAL A 209 -18.84 -4.63 -4.72
N PRO A 210 -18.98 -5.87 -5.21
CA PRO A 210 -20.13 -6.72 -4.87
C PRO A 210 -20.23 -6.98 -3.36
N HIS A 211 -21.44 -7.01 -2.81
CA HIS A 211 -21.69 -7.14 -1.36
C HIS A 211 -21.22 -8.46 -0.74
N ASP A 212 -21.05 -9.49 -1.55
CA ASP A 212 -20.50 -10.79 -1.15
C ASP A 212 -18.98 -10.79 -0.99
N VAL A 213 -18.26 -9.79 -1.55
CA VAL A 213 -16.82 -9.63 -1.41
C VAL A 213 -16.53 -8.95 -0.07
N LYS A 214 -15.92 -9.70 0.85
CA LYS A 214 -15.59 -9.21 2.20
C LYS A 214 -14.16 -8.70 2.31
N VAL A 215 -13.23 -9.29 1.57
CA VAL A 215 -11.82 -8.93 1.62
C VAL A 215 -11.52 -7.85 0.59
N ILE A 216 -11.15 -6.67 1.06
CA ILE A 216 -10.86 -5.50 0.23
C ILE A 216 -9.50 -4.93 0.64
N VAL A 217 -8.57 -4.82 -0.30
CA VAL A 217 -7.23 -4.25 -0.10
C VAL A 217 -7.09 -2.97 -0.91
N VAL A 218 -6.62 -1.90 -0.27
CA VAL A 218 -6.36 -0.61 -0.91
C VAL A 218 -4.88 -0.28 -0.81
N ASP A 219 -4.22 -0.15 -1.97
CA ASP A 219 -2.85 0.38 -2.09
C ASP A 219 -2.93 1.91 -2.27
N VAL A 220 -2.35 2.67 -1.33
CA VAL A 220 -2.27 4.14 -1.38
C VAL A 220 -0.87 4.53 -1.81
N HIS A 221 -0.71 4.77 -3.10
CA HIS A 221 0.54 5.18 -3.72
C HIS A 221 0.72 6.70 -3.62
N ALA A 222 1.41 7.18 -2.59
CA ALA A 222 1.51 8.61 -2.28
C ALA A 222 2.86 8.98 -1.67
N GLU A 223 3.32 10.21 -1.96
CA GLU A 223 4.54 10.76 -1.38
C GLU A 223 4.36 11.08 0.10
N THR A 224 3.24 11.72 0.48
CA THR A 224 3.06 12.22 1.84
C THR A 224 2.43 11.21 2.78
N THR A 225 3.02 11.04 3.95
CA THR A 225 2.48 10.19 5.02
C THR A 225 1.12 10.67 5.50
N SER A 226 0.86 11.99 5.47
CA SER A 226 -0.41 12.57 5.89
C SER A 226 -1.60 12.15 5.01
N GLU A 227 -1.42 12.05 3.68
CA GLU A 227 -2.48 11.54 2.81
C GLU A 227 -2.74 10.05 3.04
N LYS A 228 -1.68 9.24 3.23
CA LYS A 228 -1.79 7.82 3.54
C LYS A 228 -2.55 7.59 4.84
N LEU A 229 -2.16 8.27 5.93
CA LEU A 229 -2.84 8.22 7.21
C LEU A 229 -4.30 8.66 7.11
N ALA A 230 -4.57 9.78 6.43
CA ALA A 230 -5.93 10.30 6.27
C ALA A 230 -6.83 9.30 5.53
N LEU A 231 -6.32 8.65 4.47
CA LEU A 231 -7.04 7.59 3.75
C LEU A 231 -7.22 6.34 4.60
N GLY A 232 -6.22 5.95 5.41
CA GLY A 232 -6.33 4.86 6.37
C GLY A 232 -7.50 5.07 7.34
N TRP A 233 -7.56 6.24 7.99
CA TRP A 233 -8.66 6.59 8.89
C TRP A 233 -10.02 6.72 8.18
N TYR A 234 -10.04 7.28 6.97
CA TYR A 234 -11.25 7.41 6.18
C TYR A 234 -11.86 6.06 5.78
N LEU A 235 -11.02 5.07 5.54
CA LEU A 235 -11.39 3.73 5.09
C LEU A 235 -11.54 2.74 6.25
N ASP A 236 -11.24 3.14 7.49
CA ASP A 236 -11.31 2.27 8.66
C ASP A 236 -12.72 1.65 8.86
N GLY A 237 -12.76 0.32 8.87
CA GLY A 237 -13.98 -0.49 8.97
C GLY A 237 -14.76 -0.65 7.66
N ARG A 238 -14.26 -0.09 6.55
CA ARG A 238 -14.84 -0.20 5.21
C ARG A 238 -14.08 -1.17 4.31
N VAL A 239 -12.80 -1.42 4.64
CA VAL A 239 -11.89 -2.30 3.92
C VAL A 239 -11.08 -3.17 4.90
N SER A 240 -10.51 -4.27 4.40
CA SER A 240 -9.69 -5.17 5.21
C SER A 240 -8.30 -4.59 5.49
N ALA A 241 -7.72 -3.92 4.50
CA ALA A 241 -6.38 -3.35 4.60
C ALA A 241 -6.22 -2.09 3.77
N VAL A 242 -5.46 -1.13 4.32
CA VAL A 242 -4.90 0.03 3.62
C VAL A 242 -3.38 -0.04 3.78
N VAL A 243 -2.68 -0.21 2.68
CA VAL A 243 -1.21 -0.27 2.65
C VAL A 243 -0.68 0.87 1.79
N GLY A 244 0.41 1.50 2.23
CA GLY A 244 1.04 2.57 1.47
C GLY A 244 2.23 2.09 0.65
N THR A 245 2.51 2.78 -0.46
CA THR A 245 3.65 2.56 -1.36
C THR A 245 4.24 3.89 -1.84
N HIS A 246 5.21 3.89 -2.72
CA HIS A 246 5.88 5.02 -3.37
C HIS A 246 7.18 5.47 -2.71
N THR A 247 7.25 5.65 -1.40
CA THR A 247 8.44 6.25 -0.78
C THR A 247 9.63 5.29 -0.71
N HIS A 248 9.41 3.99 -0.94
CA HIS A 248 10.43 2.94 -0.91
C HIS A 248 11.06 2.69 0.47
N VAL A 249 10.57 3.35 1.53
CA VAL A 249 11.07 3.19 2.90
C VAL A 249 9.99 2.53 3.77
N GLN A 250 10.23 1.30 4.20
CA GLN A 250 9.28 0.59 5.05
C GLN A 250 9.11 1.30 6.39
N THR A 251 7.87 1.67 6.72
CA THR A 251 7.55 2.28 8.01
C THR A 251 7.31 1.24 9.09
N ALA A 252 7.35 1.65 10.36
CA ALA A 252 7.23 0.79 11.54
C ALA A 252 5.94 1.06 12.32
N ASP A 253 4.87 1.39 11.60
CA ASP A 253 3.57 1.80 12.15
C ASP A 253 2.44 0.82 11.80
N GLU A 254 2.80 -0.42 11.46
CA GLU A 254 1.82 -1.47 11.20
C GLU A 254 0.87 -1.62 12.40
N THR A 255 -0.40 -1.54 12.13
CA THR A 255 -1.44 -1.56 13.16
C THR A 255 -2.78 -2.05 12.61
N ILE A 256 -3.68 -2.44 13.50
CA ILE A 256 -5.10 -2.61 13.19
C ILE A 256 -5.83 -1.39 13.72
N LEU A 257 -6.48 -0.66 12.84
CA LEU A 257 -7.28 0.51 13.19
C LEU A 257 -8.54 0.10 13.98
N PRO A 258 -9.15 1.03 14.75
CA PRO A 258 -10.21 0.69 15.71
C PRO A 258 -11.42 -0.07 15.17
N LYS A 259 -11.74 0.06 13.86
CA LYS A 259 -12.86 -0.65 13.24
C LYS A 259 -12.42 -1.91 12.47
N GLY A 260 -11.15 -2.33 12.61
CA GLY A 260 -10.65 -3.60 12.12
C GLY A 260 -9.96 -3.56 10.75
N THR A 261 -9.55 -2.41 10.24
CA THR A 261 -8.73 -2.29 9.04
C THR A 261 -7.25 -2.41 9.38
N ALA A 262 -6.50 -3.31 8.75
CA ALA A 262 -5.04 -3.33 8.83
C ALA A 262 -4.46 -2.09 8.11
N TYR A 263 -3.44 -1.49 8.71
CA TYR A 263 -2.81 -0.28 8.17
C TYR A 263 -1.29 -0.30 8.31
N ILE A 264 -0.59 0.17 7.28
CA ILE A 264 0.81 0.55 7.32
C ILE A 264 1.02 1.75 6.38
N THR A 265 1.79 2.74 6.82
CA THR A 265 2.05 3.95 6.02
C THR A 265 2.84 3.66 4.75
N ASP A 266 3.86 2.79 4.78
CA ASP A 266 4.58 2.35 3.58
C ASP A 266 5.12 0.93 3.73
N LEU A 267 4.87 0.10 2.72
CA LEU A 267 5.36 -1.29 2.65
C LEU A 267 6.88 -1.36 2.41
N GLY A 268 7.48 -0.26 1.96
CA GLY A 268 8.87 -0.19 1.55
C GLY A 268 9.12 -0.74 0.14
N MET A 269 10.38 -0.87 -0.21
CA MET A 269 10.85 -1.35 -1.50
C MET A 269 11.17 -2.84 -1.46
N THR A 270 10.72 -3.58 -2.46
CA THR A 270 11.25 -4.90 -2.81
C THR A 270 12.28 -4.71 -3.91
N GLY A 271 13.56 -4.71 -3.54
CA GLY A 271 14.62 -4.31 -4.44
C GLY A 271 15.98 -4.17 -3.75
N PRO A 272 16.92 -3.43 -4.38
CA PRO A 272 18.28 -3.27 -3.86
C PRO A 272 18.30 -2.24 -2.72
N HIS A 273 18.70 -2.66 -1.52
CA HIS A 273 18.73 -1.79 -0.33
C HIS A 273 20.07 -1.06 -0.15
N ASP A 274 21.18 -1.56 -0.69
CA ASP A 274 22.43 -0.76 -0.76
C ASP A 274 22.32 0.28 -1.87
N SER A 275 21.45 1.27 -1.67
CA SER A 275 21.02 2.22 -2.70
C SER A 275 20.44 3.50 -2.09
N VAL A 276 20.08 4.47 -2.92
CA VAL A 276 19.15 5.54 -2.56
C VAL A 276 17.82 5.25 -3.26
N LEU A 277 16.86 4.73 -2.52
CA LEU A 277 15.52 4.37 -3.00
C LEU A 277 15.56 3.47 -4.27
N GLY A 278 16.50 2.51 -4.29
CA GLY A 278 16.66 1.57 -5.40
C GLY A 278 17.58 2.06 -6.52
N ARG A 279 18.11 3.28 -6.45
CA ARG A 279 19.02 3.86 -7.44
C ARG A 279 20.46 3.84 -6.95
N ASP A 280 21.41 3.77 -7.89
CA ASP A 280 22.83 3.85 -7.57
C ASP A 280 23.14 5.07 -6.70
N LYS A 281 23.72 4.82 -5.52
CA LYS A 281 23.93 5.84 -4.50
C LYS A 281 24.92 6.93 -4.94
N GLN A 282 25.94 6.58 -5.73
CA GLN A 282 26.94 7.54 -6.17
C GLN A 282 26.35 8.52 -7.18
N ALA A 283 25.56 8.03 -8.13
CA ALA A 283 24.87 8.88 -9.10
C ALA A 283 23.89 9.84 -8.43
N VAL A 284 23.10 9.35 -7.46
CA VAL A 284 22.13 10.18 -6.74
C VAL A 284 22.83 11.23 -5.89
N ILE A 285 23.82 10.84 -5.07
CA ILE A 285 24.58 11.78 -4.23
C ILE A 285 25.24 12.86 -5.09
N ARG A 286 25.86 12.47 -6.19
CA ARG A 286 26.50 13.42 -7.10
C ARG A 286 25.50 14.41 -7.70
N SER A 287 24.32 13.93 -8.13
CA SER A 287 23.25 14.79 -8.63
C SER A 287 22.80 15.81 -7.59
N LEU A 288 22.57 15.37 -6.35
CA LEU A 288 22.11 16.25 -5.26
C LEU A 288 23.17 17.28 -4.85
N VAL A 289 24.46 16.88 -4.80
CA VAL A 289 25.56 17.78 -4.42
C VAL A 289 25.85 18.84 -5.49
N THR A 290 25.75 18.45 -6.76
CA THR A 290 26.13 19.35 -7.87
C THR A 290 24.95 20.10 -8.49
N GLY A 291 23.70 19.66 -8.22
CA GLY A 291 22.51 20.16 -8.92
C GLY A 291 22.44 19.76 -10.40
N MET A 292 23.36 18.90 -10.87
CA MET A 292 23.41 18.47 -12.27
C MET A 292 22.64 17.14 -12.45
N PRO A 293 21.96 16.94 -13.60
CA PRO A 293 21.29 15.69 -13.89
C PRO A 293 22.32 14.57 -14.16
N TYR A 294 22.13 13.43 -13.51
CA TYR A 294 22.85 12.18 -13.76
C TYR A 294 21.87 11.06 -14.05
N PRO A 295 22.20 10.09 -14.91
CA PRO A 295 21.36 8.91 -15.12
C PRO A 295 21.19 8.10 -13.82
N TYR A 296 19.96 7.88 -13.41
CA TYR A 296 19.64 7.05 -12.23
C TYR A 296 19.41 5.61 -12.67
N VAL A 297 20.46 4.79 -12.59
CA VAL A 297 20.39 3.35 -12.84
C VAL A 297 19.93 2.63 -11.56
N VAL A 298 19.29 1.46 -11.71
CA VAL A 298 18.93 0.61 -10.58
C VAL A 298 20.21 0.06 -9.95
N ALA A 299 20.32 0.19 -8.62
CA ALA A 299 21.40 -0.41 -7.86
C ALA A 299 21.32 -1.95 -7.92
N ARG A 300 22.41 -2.64 -7.51
CA ARG A 300 22.50 -4.10 -7.69
C ARG A 300 22.61 -4.89 -6.38
N SER A 301 23.11 -4.28 -5.31
CA SER A 301 23.48 -4.98 -4.08
C SER A 301 22.34 -5.02 -3.06
N ASP A 302 22.40 -6.00 -2.11
CA ASP A 302 21.50 -6.15 -0.98
C ASP A 302 20.02 -6.22 -1.39
N ALA A 303 19.66 -7.20 -2.23
CA ALA A 303 18.28 -7.42 -2.63
C ALA A 303 17.45 -7.90 -1.44
N ARG A 304 16.32 -7.23 -1.18
CA ARG A 304 15.37 -7.59 -0.13
C ARG A 304 13.95 -7.52 -0.63
N MET A 305 13.06 -8.30 0.02
CA MET A 305 11.61 -8.18 -0.14
C MET A 305 11.04 -7.54 1.11
N CYS A 306 10.30 -6.44 0.94
CA CYS A 306 9.57 -5.76 2.01
C CYS A 306 8.06 -5.83 1.77
N GLY A 307 7.31 -5.93 2.86
CA GLY A 307 5.85 -6.03 2.81
C GLY A 307 5.24 -6.29 4.17
N VAL A 308 4.01 -6.78 4.18
CA VAL A 308 3.29 -7.24 5.37
C VAL A 308 2.53 -8.53 5.09
N VAL A 309 2.45 -9.39 6.10
CA VAL A 309 1.51 -10.51 6.15
C VAL A 309 0.35 -10.12 7.05
N MET A 310 -0.87 -10.38 6.61
CA MET A 310 -2.09 -10.07 7.34
C MET A 310 -2.98 -11.29 7.41
N ASP A 311 -3.56 -11.56 8.57
CA ASP A 311 -4.64 -12.51 8.74
C ASP A 311 -5.98 -11.77 8.70
N ILE A 312 -6.86 -12.18 7.80
CA ILE A 312 -8.18 -11.56 7.60
C ILE A 312 -9.25 -12.59 7.98
N GLY A 313 -10.12 -12.19 8.90
CA GLY A 313 -11.25 -13.02 9.33
C GLY A 313 -12.38 -13.06 8.29
N PRO A 314 -13.39 -13.94 8.49
CA PRO A 314 -14.45 -14.20 7.52
C PRO A 314 -15.34 -12.98 7.24
N GLU A 315 -15.41 -12.01 8.15
CA GLU A 315 -16.13 -10.75 7.96
C GLU A 315 -15.31 -9.67 7.26
N GLY A 316 -14.10 -10.01 6.76
CA GLY A 316 -13.19 -9.09 6.07
C GLY A 316 -12.42 -8.15 6.99
N ARG A 317 -12.45 -8.35 8.31
CA ARG A 317 -11.66 -7.58 9.28
C ARG A 317 -10.29 -8.20 9.48
N ALA A 318 -9.28 -7.37 9.62
CA ALA A 318 -7.94 -7.83 9.96
C ALA A 318 -7.90 -8.33 11.42
N LEU A 319 -7.22 -9.46 11.62
CA LEU A 319 -6.94 -10.08 12.90
C LEU A 319 -5.49 -9.86 13.33
N SER A 320 -4.58 -9.79 12.36
CA SER A 320 -3.16 -9.52 12.57
C SER A 320 -2.58 -8.76 11.39
N ILE A 321 -1.48 -8.07 11.64
CA ILE A 321 -0.58 -7.49 10.64
C ILE A 321 0.86 -7.60 11.14
N GLU A 322 1.75 -8.14 10.32
CA GLU A 322 3.16 -8.35 10.64
C GLU A 322 4.03 -7.85 9.48
N ARG A 323 5.02 -7.01 9.76
CA ARG A 323 6.01 -6.60 8.76
C ARG A 323 6.91 -7.74 8.34
N VAL A 324 7.21 -7.76 7.05
CA VAL A 324 8.17 -8.66 6.42
C VAL A 324 9.28 -7.83 5.80
N SER A 325 10.53 -8.13 6.15
CA SER A 325 11.73 -7.59 5.50
C SER A 325 12.75 -8.73 5.41
N LEU A 326 12.82 -9.38 4.26
CA LEU A 326 13.63 -10.57 4.04
C LEU A 326 14.72 -10.29 3.02
N LYS A 327 15.96 -10.58 3.38
CA LYS A 327 17.09 -10.54 2.48
C LYS A 327 17.07 -11.73 1.53
N ASP A 328 17.38 -11.49 0.27
CA ASP A 328 17.58 -12.51 -0.75
C ASP A 328 19.05 -12.95 -0.73
N GLU A 329 19.35 -14.01 0.02
CA GLU A 329 20.70 -14.54 0.16
C GLU A 329 21.24 -15.16 -1.16
N GLY A 330 20.35 -15.43 -2.11
CA GLY A 330 20.71 -15.95 -3.44
C GLY A 330 21.08 -14.88 -4.46
N TRP A 331 20.88 -13.60 -4.13
CA TRP A 331 21.20 -12.51 -5.05
C TRP A 331 22.70 -12.25 -5.05
N PRO A 332 23.37 -12.24 -6.22
CA PRO A 332 24.82 -12.02 -6.29
C PRO A 332 25.17 -10.58 -5.82
N PRO A 333 26.36 -10.39 -5.23
CA PRO A 333 26.90 -9.08 -4.93
C PRO A 333 27.10 -8.27 -6.21
N ALA A 334 27.34 -6.95 -6.08
CA ALA A 334 27.72 -6.12 -7.22
C ALA A 334 29.02 -6.63 -7.84
N GLU A 335 29.11 -6.60 -9.18
CA GLU A 335 30.36 -6.94 -9.88
C GLU A 335 31.48 -6.02 -9.40
N GLY A 336 32.52 -6.57 -8.77
CA GLY A 336 33.65 -5.83 -8.21
C GLY A 336 33.76 -5.81 -6.69
N GLU A 337 32.87 -6.46 -5.97
CA GLU A 337 32.95 -6.68 -4.50
C GLU A 337 33.46 -8.09 -4.13
N GLU A 338 34.16 -8.79 -5.06
CA GLU A 338 34.88 -10.03 -4.74
C GLU A 338 36.25 -9.74 -4.13
#